data_cf80e8b155bbda894e985e7265e0ad5e
#
_entry.id   cf80e8b155bbda894e985e7265e0ad5e
#
_cell.length_a   1.000
_cell.length_b   1.000
_cell.length_c   1.000
_cell.angle_alpha   90.00
_cell.angle_beta   90.00
_cell.angle_gamma   90.00
#
_symmetry.space_group_name_H-M   'P 1'
#
loop_
_entity.id
_entity.type
_entity.pdbx_description
1 polymer ?
#
loop_
_entity_poly.entity_id
_entity_poly.type
_entity_poly.pdbx_seq_one_letter_code
_entity_poly.pdbx_strand_id
1 'polypeptide(L)'
;IGVALGSYYGVIGDRYYFTLDSGVVLPLVKVEEKADGDTNGGCYHYSDGSVIEFVIDKDVASEYFGSYSNGLVLSGNYNNYSLFKGEIAKVEKVTDEKKEDYVTYVEKAEVPFNNNDIFDYASGY
;
A
#
# COMPACT_ATOMS: atom_id res chain seq x y z
N ILE A 1 -7.78 -4.56 -1.49
CA ILE A 1 -7.39 -3.27 -2.10
C ILE A 1 -6.29 -3.53 -3.11
N GLY A 2 -6.51 -3.11 -4.36
CA GLY A 2 -5.49 -3.19 -5.40
C GLY A 2 -4.45 -2.10 -5.23
N VAL A 3 -3.18 -2.49 -5.27
CA VAL A 3 -2.08 -1.54 -5.05
C VAL A 3 -0.92 -1.79 -6.01
N ALA A 4 -0.15 -0.74 -6.23
CA ALA A 4 1.18 -0.85 -6.81
C ALA A 4 2.20 -0.97 -5.67
N LEU A 5 3.06 -1.95 -5.80
CA LEU A 5 4.18 -2.20 -4.88
C LEU A 5 5.44 -2.45 -5.68
N GLY A 6 6.58 -2.16 -5.11
CA GLY A 6 7.86 -2.47 -5.73
C GLY A 6 8.18 -3.97 -5.73
N SER A 7 9.23 -4.32 -6.44
CA SER A 7 9.64 -5.72 -6.63
C SER A 7 10.04 -6.44 -5.34
N TYR A 8 10.40 -5.70 -4.30
CA TYR A 8 10.65 -6.26 -2.97
C TYR A 8 9.44 -7.05 -2.45
N TYR A 9 8.24 -6.66 -2.84
CA TYR A 9 6.99 -7.24 -2.36
C TYR A 9 6.41 -8.24 -3.36
N GLY A 10 7.21 -9.12 -3.89
CA GLY A 10 6.75 -10.22 -4.72
C GLY A 10 6.29 -9.82 -6.12
N VAL A 11 5.36 -10.57 -6.66
CA VAL A 11 4.90 -10.43 -8.05
C VAL A 11 3.43 -10.02 -8.11
N ILE A 12 3.01 -9.56 -9.27
CA ILE A 12 1.59 -9.22 -9.51
C ILE A 12 0.72 -10.43 -9.23
N GLY A 13 -0.34 -10.21 -8.46
CA GLY A 13 -1.25 -11.24 -7.99
C GLY A 13 -1.00 -11.67 -6.55
N ASP A 14 0.15 -11.39 -6.00
CA ASP A 14 0.44 -11.69 -4.61
C ASP A 14 -0.41 -10.84 -3.68
N ARG A 15 -0.84 -11.43 -2.58
CA ARG A 15 -1.68 -10.79 -1.58
C ARG A 15 -0.95 -10.65 -0.27
N TYR A 16 -1.22 -9.56 0.41
CA TYR A 16 -0.56 -9.20 1.65
C TYR A 16 -1.53 -8.64 2.67
N TYR A 17 -1.15 -8.78 3.93
CA TYR A 17 -1.65 -7.93 5.00
C TYR A 17 -0.54 -7.01 5.46
N PHE A 18 -0.77 -5.72 5.33
CA PHE A 18 0.11 -4.70 5.91
C PHE A 18 -0.56 -4.18 7.16
N THR A 19 0.08 -4.38 8.30
CA THR A 19 -0.43 -3.90 9.58
C THR A 19 0.29 -2.62 9.95
N LEU A 20 -0.47 -1.57 10.20
CA LEU A 20 0.06 -0.31 10.68
C LEU A 20 0.30 -0.38 12.20
N ASP A 21 1.14 0.51 12.71
CA ASP A 21 1.41 0.59 14.15
C ASP A 21 0.18 0.98 14.98
N SER A 22 -0.83 1.56 14.34
CA SER A 22 -2.14 1.82 14.94
C SER A 22 -2.98 0.55 15.16
N GLY A 23 -2.57 -0.58 14.59
CA GLY A 23 -3.33 -1.82 14.60
C GLY A 23 -4.24 -2.02 13.38
N VAL A 24 -4.36 -1.02 12.52
CA VAL A 24 -5.14 -1.14 11.28
C VAL A 24 -4.45 -2.12 10.35
N VAL A 25 -5.21 -3.06 9.81
CA VAL A 25 -4.73 -4.06 8.87
C VAL A 25 -5.25 -3.73 7.48
N LEU A 26 -4.35 -3.62 6.53
CA LEU A 26 -4.69 -3.33 5.13
C LEU A 26 -4.57 -4.61 4.32
N PRO A 27 -5.68 -5.15 3.81
CA PRO A 27 -5.65 -6.29 2.90
C PRO A 27 -5.35 -5.80 1.49
N LEU A 28 -4.20 -6.17 0.97
CA LEU A 28 -3.69 -5.67 -0.29
C LEU A 28 -3.49 -6.80 -1.30
N VAL A 29 -3.73 -6.50 -2.56
CA VAL A 29 -3.30 -7.32 -3.69
C VAL A 29 -2.43 -6.48 -4.60
N LYS A 30 -1.25 -7.00 -4.94
CA LYS A 30 -0.36 -6.32 -5.87
C LYS A 30 -0.91 -6.45 -7.28
N VAL A 31 -1.32 -5.35 -7.87
CA VAL A 31 -1.88 -5.30 -9.23
C VAL A 31 -0.98 -4.57 -10.23
N GLU A 32 -0.03 -3.79 -9.73
CA GLU A 32 0.97 -3.09 -10.52
C GLU A 32 2.33 -3.18 -9.86
N GLU A 33 3.37 -3.12 -10.67
CA GLU A 33 4.74 -3.07 -10.17
C GLU A 33 5.33 -1.68 -10.34
N LYS A 34 5.86 -1.14 -9.25
CA LYS A 34 6.66 0.08 -9.31
C LYS A 34 8.00 -0.23 -9.95
N ALA A 35 8.47 0.70 -10.78
CA ALA A 35 9.75 0.52 -11.44
C ALA A 35 10.90 0.48 -10.44
N ASP A 36 11.83 -0.45 -10.65
CA ASP A 36 13.01 -0.57 -9.78
C ASP A 36 13.84 0.72 -9.78
N GLY A 37 13.88 1.43 -10.90
CA GLY A 37 14.61 2.70 -10.99
C GLY A 37 14.06 3.82 -10.12
N ASP A 38 12.79 3.74 -9.74
CA ASP A 38 12.13 4.74 -8.91
C ASP A 38 12.15 4.37 -7.43
N THR A 39 12.60 3.18 -7.10
CA THR A 39 12.53 2.64 -5.76
C THR A 39 13.89 2.18 -5.26
N ASN A 40 14.08 2.24 -3.95
CA ASN A 40 15.27 1.69 -3.30
C ASN A 40 15.05 0.19 -3.06
N GLY A 41 15.78 -0.61 -3.81
CA GLY A 41 15.68 -2.08 -3.71
C GLY A 41 14.28 -2.63 -3.99
N GLY A 42 13.46 -1.91 -4.73
CA GLY A 42 12.07 -2.30 -4.98
C GLY A 42 11.13 -2.06 -3.81
N CYS A 43 11.56 -1.37 -2.76
CA CYS A 43 10.83 -1.32 -1.50
C CYS A 43 10.08 -0.01 -1.28
N TYR A 44 10.73 1.12 -1.47
CA TYR A 44 10.12 2.43 -1.26
C TYR A 44 10.64 3.44 -2.28
N HIS A 45 9.83 4.45 -2.57
CA HIS A 45 10.23 5.49 -3.52
C HIS A 45 11.38 6.34 -3.00
N TYR A 46 12.35 6.59 -3.86
CA TYR A 46 13.45 7.48 -3.53
C TYR A 46 12.99 8.90 -3.21
N SER A 47 11.96 9.36 -3.90
CA SER A 47 11.55 10.76 -3.82
C SER A 47 10.92 11.13 -2.49
N ASP A 48 10.09 10.25 -1.93
CA ASP A 48 9.27 10.56 -0.76
C ASP A 48 9.21 9.44 0.28
N GLY A 49 9.82 8.30 0.03
CA GLY A 49 9.81 7.17 0.94
C GLY A 49 8.52 6.36 0.94
N SER A 50 7.57 6.68 0.08
CA SER A 50 6.29 5.98 0.03
C SER A 50 6.44 4.53 -0.41
N VAL A 51 5.58 3.68 0.12
CA VAL A 51 5.58 2.24 -0.15
C VAL A 51 4.38 1.83 -0.98
N ILE A 52 3.20 2.24 -0.57
CA ILE A 52 1.94 1.78 -1.13
C ILE A 52 1.36 2.85 -2.02
N GLU A 53 0.99 2.45 -3.24
CA GLU A 53 0.23 3.30 -4.15
C GLU A 53 -1.10 2.61 -4.44
N PHE A 54 -2.20 3.25 -4.07
CA PHE A 54 -3.52 2.71 -4.35
C PHE A 54 -3.85 2.81 -5.83
N VAL A 55 -4.39 1.71 -6.35
CA VAL A 55 -4.93 1.66 -7.70
C VAL A 55 -6.44 1.69 -7.58
N ILE A 56 -7.07 2.75 -8.05
CA ILE A 56 -8.48 3.02 -7.78
C ILE A 56 -9.27 3.33 -9.05
N ASP A 57 -10.56 3.08 -8.94
CA ASP A 57 -11.56 3.76 -9.77
C ASP A 57 -11.94 5.06 -9.07
N LYS A 58 -11.77 6.19 -9.74
CA LYS A 58 -11.95 7.51 -9.13
C LYS A 58 -13.39 7.75 -8.69
N ASP A 59 -14.36 7.28 -9.44
CA ASP A 59 -15.77 7.47 -9.13
C ASP A 59 -16.15 6.67 -7.88
N VAL A 60 -15.72 5.41 -7.83
CA VAL A 60 -15.96 4.55 -6.66
C VAL A 60 -15.24 5.09 -5.43
N ALA A 61 -13.99 5.51 -5.57
CA ALA A 61 -13.24 6.09 -4.47
C ALA A 61 -13.89 7.38 -3.96
N SER A 62 -14.42 8.20 -4.85
CA SER A 62 -15.12 9.45 -4.47
C SER A 62 -16.39 9.17 -3.70
N GLU A 63 -17.10 8.10 -4.00
CA GLU A 63 -18.26 7.68 -3.21
C GLU A 63 -17.85 7.25 -1.80
N TYR A 64 -16.75 6.54 -1.70
CA TYR A 64 -16.30 5.99 -0.42
C TYR A 64 -15.64 7.03 0.48
N PHE A 65 -14.72 7.83 -0.07
CA PHE A 65 -13.91 8.79 0.69
C PHE A 65 -14.45 10.20 0.66
N GLY A 66 -15.55 10.43 -0.01
CA GLY A 66 -16.10 11.76 -0.25
C GLY A 66 -15.73 12.31 -1.62
N SER A 67 -16.25 13.48 -1.92
CA SER A 67 -16.07 14.09 -3.22
C SER A 67 -14.63 14.52 -3.49
N TYR A 68 -14.34 14.80 -4.74
CA TYR A 68 -13.06 15.39 -5.12
C TYR A 68 -12.73 16.66 -4.35
N SER A 69 -13.76 17.39 -3.94
CA SER A 69 -13.59 18.67 -3.26
C SER A 69 -12.93 18.55 -1.88
N ASN A 70 -12.94 17.39 -1.25
CA ASN A 70 -12.27 17.22 0.03
C ASN A 70 -10.75 17.01 -0.09
N GLY A 71 -10.26 16.90 -1.32
CA GLY A 71 -8.85 16.82 -1.63
C GLY A 71 -8.24 15.43 -1.46
N LEU A 72 -8.93 14.47 -0.85
CA LEU A 72 -8.32 13.15 -0.61
C LEU A 72 -8.10 12.39 -1.92
N VAL A 73 -9.14 12.20 -2.71
CA VAL A 73 -9.04 11.49 -4.00
C VAL A 73 -8.28 12.34 -5.01
N LEU A 74 -8.51 13.64 -5.01
CA LEU A 74 -7.87 14.54 -5.97
C LEU A 74 -6.37 14.65 -5.75
N SER A 75 -5.94 14.78 -4.50
CA SER A 75 -4.51 14.86 -4.17
C SER A 75 -3.80 13.52 -4.28
N GLY A 76 -4.55 12.43 -4.12
CA GLY A 76 -3.98 11.09 -4.07
C GLY A 76 -3.20 10.78 -2.80
N ASN A 77 -3.17 11.68 -1.83
CA ASN A 77 -2.42 11.45 -0.60
C ASN A 77 -3.32 10.85 0.48
N TYR A 78 -3.39 9.53 0.51
CA TYR A 78 -4.23 8.77 1.44
C TYR A 78 -3.71 8.78 2.88
N ASN A 79 -2.52 9.31 3.15
CA ASN A 79 -2.07 9.55 4.52
C ASN A 79 -2.99 10.53 5.27
N ASN A 80 -3.73 11.33 4.53
CA ASN A 80 -4.68 12.26 5.13
C ASN A 80 -5.95 11.58 5.63
N TYR A 81 -6.17 10.32 5.27
CA TYR A 81 -7.28 9.56 5.79
C TYR A 81 -6.90 8.95 7.13
N SER A 82 -7.70 9.23 8.17
CA SER A 82 -7.30 8.90 9.55
C SER A 82 -6.98 7.42 9.79
N LEU A 83 -7.69 6.51 9.12
CA LEU A 83 -7.45 5.07 9.26
C LEU A 83 -6.13 4.61 8.65
N PHE A 84 -5.55 5.39 7.75
CA PHE A 84 -4.32 5.02 7.05
C PHE A 84 -3.07 5.68 7.64
N LYS A 85 -3.23 6.42 8.71
CA LYS A 85 -2.09 7.05 9.38
C LYS A 85 -1.31 6.04 10.21
N GLY A 86 0.00 6.16 10.17
CA GLY A 86 0.91 5.33 10.94
C GLY A 86 1.99 4.69 10.11
N GLU A 87 2.93 4.06 10.78
CA GLU A 87 3.99 3.30 10.13
C GLU A 87 3.55 1.88 9.83
N ILE A 88 4.14 1.28 8.81
CA ILE A 88 4.02 -0.15 8.56
C ILE A 88 4.78 -0.88 9.66
N ALA A 89 4.06 -1.60 10.49
CA ALA A 89 4.64 -2.35 11.59
C ALA A 89 4.92 -3.81 11.21
N LYS A 90 4.12 -4.36 10.30
CA LYS A 90 4.24 -5.76 9.91
C LYS A 90 3.75 -5.98 8.49
N VAL A 91 4.45 -6.82 7.74
CA VAL A 91 4.04 -7.27 6.42
C VAL A 91 3.91 -8.79 6.45
N GLU A 92 2.77 -9.28 6.03
CA GLU A 92 2.49 -10.71 5.95
C GLU A 92 2.02 -11.06 4.55
N LYS A 93 2.60 -12.08 3.98
CA LYS A 93 2.20 -12.59 2.67
C LYS A 93 1.15 -13.67 2.84
N VAL A 94 0.06 -13.55 2.10
CA VAL A 94 -0.98 -14.58 2.06
C VAL A 94 -0.52 -15.72 1.15
N THR A 95 -0.67 -16.94 1.62
CA THR A 95 -0.35 -18.13 0.83
C THR A 95 -1.62 -18.89 0.53
N ASP A 96 -1.64 -19.56 -0.62
CA ASP A 96 -2.76 -20.39 -1.04
C ASP A 96 -2.46 -21.89 -0.88
N GLU A 97 -1.29 -22.22 -0.35
CA GLU A 97 -0.84 -23.60 -0.28
C GLU A 97 -1.63 -24.42 0.73
N LYS A 98 -1.99 -23.80 1.85
CA LYS A 98 -2.76 -24.45 2.91
C LYS A 98 -3.82 -23.50 3.40
N LYS A 99 -5.01 -24.02 3.63
CA LYS A 99 -6.14 -23.19 4.06
C LYS A 99 -5.98 -22.63 5.45
N GLU A 100 -5.29 -23.32 6.34
CA GLU A 100 -5.02 -22.88 7.68
C GLU A 100 -3.83 -21.93 7.78
N ASP A 101 -3.04 -21.83 6.73
CA ASP A 101 -1.82 -21.01 6.67
C ASP A 101 -1.95 -19.93 5.62
N TYR A 102 -2.99 -19.15 5.70
CA TYR A 102 -3.21 -18.08 4.72
C TYR A 102 -2.21 -16.96 4.80
N VAL A 103 -1.65 -16.76 5.96
CA VAL A 103 -0.74 -15.67 6.20
C VAL A 103 0.59 -16.23 6.66
N THR A 104 1.61 -16.00 5.87
CA THR A 104 2.97 -16.33 6.25
C THR A 104 3.69 -15.03 6.50
N TYR A 105 4.23 -14.88 7.70
CA TYR A 105 5.08 -13.75 7.97
C TYR A 105 6.28 -13.80 7.05
N VAL A 106 6.49 -12.74 6.33
CA VAL A 106 7.65 -12.62 5.48
C VAL A 106 8.75 -11.95 6.25
N GLU A 107 8.61 -10.70 6.46
CA GLU A 107 9.43 -9.93 7.37
C GLU A 107 8.92 -8.51 7.41
N LYS A 108 9.20 -7.85 8.48
CA LYS A 108 8.88 -6.45 8.63
C LYS A 108 9.68 -5.65 7.62
N ALA A 109 9.05 -4.70 6.99
CA ALA A 109 9.76 -3.77 6.14
C ALA A 109 10.72 -2.94 6.98
N GLU A 110 12.02 -3.15 6.78
CA GLU A 110 13.06 -2.50 7.57
C GLU A 110 13.64 -1.28 6.90
N VAL A 111 12.85 -0.59 6.14
CA VAL A 111 13.31 0.60 5.44
C VAL A 111 12.85 1.84 6.17
N PRO A 112 13.71 2.84 6.25
CA PRO A 112 13.30 4.11 6.81
C PRO A 112 12.31 4.77 5.86
N PHE A 113 11.12 5.03 6.35
CA PHE A 113 10.14 5.81 5.61
C PHE A 113 9.44 6.75 6.56
N ASN A 114 8.93 7.83 6.01
CA ASN A 114 8.20 8.81 6.76
C ASN A 114 6.76 8.32 6.94
N ASN A 115 6.24 8.39 8.16
CA ASN A 115 4.87 7.98 8.45
C ASN A 115 3.83 8.68 7.59
N ASN A 116 4.12 9.89 7.19
CA ASN A 116 3.21 10.68 6.37
C ASN A 116 3.24 10.27 4.90
N ASP A 117 4.21 9.45 4.51
CA ASP A 117 4.48 9.12 3.11
C ASP A 117 4.33 7.63 2.82
N ILE A 118 3.60 6.89 3.68
CA ILE A 118 3.34 5.46 3.46
C ILE A 118 2.55 5.27 2.18
N PHE A 119 1.57 6.12 1.94
CA PHE A 119 0.74 6.09 0.75
C PHE A 119 1.16 7.22 -0.17
N ASP A 120 1.53 6.86 -1.37
CA ASP A 120 2.02 7.80 -2.36
C ASP A 120 0.85 8.53 -3.02
N TYR A 121 0.15 7.86 -3.89
CA TYR A 121 -1.03 8.41 -4.50
C TYR A 121 -1.91 7.29 -5.04
N ALA A 122 -3.07 7.64 -5.57
CA ALA A 122 -3.97 6.68 -6.17
C ALA A 122 -3.98 6.85 -7.69
N SER A 123 -3.73 5.76 -8.41
CA SER A 123 -3.91 5.70 -9.85
C SER A 123 -5.35 5.31 -10.18
N GLY A 124 -5.98 6.03 -11.10
CA GLY A 124 -7.33 5.72 -11.54
C GLY A 124 -7.33 4.88 -12.81
N TYR A 125 -8.30 4.02 -12.90
CA TYR A 125 -8.62 3.28 -14.12
C TYR A 125 -9.90 3.77 -14.72
#